data_f08d431169841b674c11c36a72997dda
#
_entry.id   f08d431169841b674c11c36a72997dda
#
_cell.length_a   1.000
_cell.length_b   1.000
_cell.length_c   1.000
_cell.angle_alpha   90.00
_cell.angle_beta   90.00
_cell.angle_gamma   90.00
#
_symmetry.space_group_name_H-M   'P 1'
#
loop_
_entity.id
_entity.type
_entity.pdbx_description
1 polymer ?
#
loop_
_entity_poly.entity_id
_entity_poly.type
_entity_poly.pdbx_seq_one_letter_code
_entity_poly.pdbx_strand_id
1 'polypeptide(L)'
;MIPEGAQRVLDLTAGSGIDTWGFEQHGCRVDCVEPDPYLVELLKWNGRTTGRSVHETKAEDFRPHSATFDTVYVDPSRRETSGARIDFSDLGEPNPLEHLETWLTWAPTVLLKLSPMVDRRAVQRWFPNADLVVYLSRKREVKELLVRIPRVPSAAATQLLAVDTDPFGTETYRIPASEVRLPSAPEVLGFIHDPDPALRAAGAGDSWAHASGFEAIHPGMSLYTSRFHSTAPGGRHFAVESVHSHIPKDLKSASIVTKTFPEKVEALRTKYGIREDSERFLFALQRGTGGAKSYIVARRIH
;
A
#
# COMPACT_ATOMS: atom_id res chain seq x y z
N MET A 1 -13.44 0.73 4.18
CA MET A 1 -12.79 1.86 4.90
C MET A 1 -13.80 2.78 5.57
N ILE A 2 -14.88 3.15 4.89
CA ILE A 2 -15.98 3.92 5.50
C ILE A 2 -16.56 3.09 6.63
N PRO A 3 -16.85 3.71 7.81
CA PRO A 3 -17.55 3.00 8.87
C PRO A 3 -18.88 2.45 8.37
N GLU A 4 -19.25 1.27 8.83
CA GLU A 4 -20.54 0.67 8.49
C GLU A 4 -21.68 1.59 8.96
N GLY A 5 -22.65 1.88 8.07
CA GLY A 5 -23.75 2.78 8.34
C GLY A 5 -23.45 4.27 8.16
N ALA A 6 -22.24 4.67 7.74
CA ALA A 6 -21.95 6.07 7.40
C ALA A 6 -22.84 6.53 6.25
N GLN A 7 -23.60 7.63 6.46
CA GLN A 7 -24.52 8.18 5.48
C GLN A 7 -24.08 9.52 4.92
N ARG A 8 -23.30 10.29 5.68
CA ARG A 8 -22.83 11.63 5.30
C ARG A 8 -21.31 11.73 5.33
N VAL A 9 -20.73 12.03 4.19
CA VAL A 9 -19.27 12.22 4.03
C VAL A 9 -19.02 13.68 3.67
N LEU A 10 -18.03 14.29 4.31
CA LEU A 10 -17.44 15.55 3.89
C LEU A 10 -16.12 15.24 3.16
N ASP A 11 -16.09 15.51 1.87
CA ASP A 11 -14.88 15.41 1.05
C ASP A 11 -14.22 16.79 0.96
N LEU A 12 -13.15 17.00 1.71
CA LEU A 12 -12.44 18.28 1.82
C LEU A 12 -11.49 18.58 0.64
N THR A 13 -11.30 17.60 -0.24
CA THR A 13 -10.33 17.68 -1.34
C THR A 13 -10.92 17.04 -2.59
N ALA A 14 -12.14 17.44 -2.93
CA ALA A 14 -12.98 16.70 -3.88
C ALA A 14 -12.43 16.61 -5.31
N GLY A 15 -11.61 17.59 -5.75
CA GLY A 15 -11.02 17.57 -7.07
C GLY A 15 -12.06 17.42 -8.18
N SER A 16 -11.88 16.45 -9.05
CA SER A 16 -12.85 16.10 -10.10
C SER A 16 -14.03 15.25 -9.62
N GLY A 17 -14.03 14.79 -8.36
CA GLY A 17 -15.10 14.01 -7.75
C GLY A 17 -15.01 12.50 -7.94
N ILE A 18 -13.82 11.96 -8.22
CA ILE A 18 -13.64 10.51 -8.41
C ILE A 18 -13.87 9.76 -7.09
N ASP A 19 -13.25 10.19 -6.01
CA ASP A 19 -13.43 9.59 -4.68
C ASP A 19 -14.84 9.87 -4.15
N THR A 20 -15.36 11.09 -4.36
CA THR A 20 -16.75 11.46 -4.08
C THR A 20 -17.73 10.49 -4.72
N TRP A 21 -17.54 10.20 -6.03
CA TRP A 21 -18.38 9.24 -6.73
C TRP A 21 -18.32 7.84 -6.10
N GLY A 22 -17.13 7.42 -5.66
CA GLY A 22 -16.96 6.16 -4.92
C GLY A 22 -17.82 6.10 -3.66
N PHE A 23 -17.86 7.16 -2.87
CA PHE A 23 -18.73 7.25 -1.69
C PHE A 23 -20.22 7.20 -2.06
N GLU A 24 -20.63 7.91 -3.10
CA GLU A 24 -22.03 7.93 -3.59
C GLU A 24 -22.48 6.55 -4.07
N GLN A 25 -21.60 5.77 -4.74
CA GLN A 25 -21.91 4.39 -5.14
C GLN A 25 -22.17 3.47 -3.93
N HIS A 26 -21.65 3.83 -2.74
CA HIS A 26 -21.91 3.13 -1.50
C HIS A 26 -23.08 3.72 -0.70
N GLY A 27 -23.88 4.60 -1.33
CA GLY A 27 -25.10 5.17 -0.74
C GLY A 27 -24.87 6.36 0.18
N CYS A 28 -23.66 6.93 0.23
CA CYS A 28 -23.37 8.11 1.02
C CYS A 28 -23.86 9.39 0.32
N ARG A 29 -24.34 10.35 1.11
CA ARG A 29 -24.47 11.76 0.67
C ARG A 29 -23.14 12.45 0.92
N VAL A 30 -22.65 13.16 -0.10
CA VAL A 30 -21.33 13.80 -0.01
C VAL A 30 -21.47 15.31 -0.13
N ASP A 31 -20.87 16.02 0.82
CA ASP A 31 -20.62 17.46 0.72
C ASP A 31 -19.16 17.62 0.27
N CYS A 32 -18.93 18.35 -0.83
CA CYS A 32 -17.62 18.49 -1.49
C CYS A 32 -17.06 19.89 -1.23
N VAL A 33 -15.76 19.96 -0.93
CA VAL A 33 -15.01 21.21 -0.83
C VAL A 33 -13.90 21.20 -1.89
N GLU A 34 -13.85 22.23 -2.72
CA GLU A 34 -12.87 22.37 -3.79
C GLU A 34 -12.61 23.87 -4.06
N PRO A 35 -11.36 24.36 -4.04
CA PRO A 35 -11.06 25.76 -4.29
C PRO A 35 -10.98 26.15 -5.77
N ASP A 36 -10.75 25.21 -6.69
CA ASP A 36 -10.62 25.50 -8.11
C ASP A 36 -12.00 25.66 -8.77
N PRO A 37 -12.36 26.85 -9.27
CA PRO A 37 -13.67 27.08 -9.90
C PRO A 37 -13.98 26.15 -11.06
N TYR A 38 -12.97 25.76 -11.85
CA TYR A 38 -13.16 24.82 -12.96
C TYR A 38 -13.55 23.43 -12.45
N LEU A 39 -12.87 22.93 -11.42
CA LEU A 39 -13.20 21.64 -10.80
C LEU A 39 -14.54 21.70 -10.07
N VAL A 40 -14.90 22.85 -9.48
CA VAL A 40 -16.23 23.07 -8.88
C VAL A 40 -17.34 22.90 -9.91
N GLU A 41 -17.20 23.50 -11.09
CA GLU A 41 -18.20 23.33 -12.17
C GLU A 41 -18.26 21.88 -12.66
N LEU A 42 -17.12 21.20 -12.75
CA LEU A 42 -17.06 19.77 -13.10
C LEU A 42 -17.75 18.90 -12.02
N LEU A 43 -17.50 19.19 -10.74
CA LEU A 43 -18.16 18.53 -9.61
C LEU A 43 -19.68 18.69 -9.66
N LYS A 44 -20.16 19.91 -9.89
CA LYS A 44 -21.62 20.20 -10.03
C LYS A 44 -22.20 19.43 -11.22
N TRP A 45 -21.49 19.43 -12.34
CA TRP A 45 -21.93 18.68 -13.54
C TRP A 45 -21.99 17.17 -13.27
N ASN A 46 -20.96 16.59 -12.70
CA ASN A 46 -20.89 15.16 -12.38
C ASN A 46 -21.90 14.76 -11.30
N GLY A 47 -22.23 15.67 -10.37
CA GLY A 47 -23.15 15.44 -9.26
C GLY A 47 -24.62 15.81 -9.54
N ARG A 48 -24.98 16.21 -10.76
CA ARG A 48 -26.34 16.67 -11.08
C ARG A 48 -27.46 15.65 -10.82
N THR A 49 -27.12 14.36 -10.76
CA THR A 49 -28.07 13.27 -10.48
C THR A 49 -28.04 12.79 -9.04
N THR A 50 -26.97 13.10 -8.28
CA THR A 50 -26.80 12.66 -6.89
C THR A 50 -27.22 13.74 -5.89
N GLY A 51 -27.31 15.00 -6.34
CA GLY A 51 -27.68 16.13 -5.47
C GLY A 51 -26.63 16.48 -4.43
N ARG A 52 -25.33 16.24 -4.73
CA ARG A 52 -24.23 16.61 -3.84
C ARG A 52 -24.16 18.12 -3.62
N SER A 53 -23.76 18.53 -2.43
CA SER A 53 -23.44 19.92 -2.12
C SER A 53 -21.99 20.20 -2.51
N VAL A 54 -21.73 21.35 -3.17
CA VAL A 54 -20.38 21.75 -3.57
C VAL A 54 -20.08 23.15 -3.02
N HIS A 55 -18.97 23.25 -2.28
CA HIS A 55 -18.50 24.46 -1.64
C HIS A 55 -17.18 24.91 -2.31
N GLU A 56 -17.22 26.09 -2.96
CA GLU A 56 -16.06 26.71 -3.60
C GLU A 56 -15.23 27.46 -2.57
N THR A 57 -14.33 26.72 -1.91
CA THR A 57 -13.44 27.27 -0.86
C THR A 57 -12.28 26.31 -0.61
N LYS A 58 -11.24 26.79 0.06
CA LYS A 58 -10.17 25.92 0.55
C LYS A 58 -10.64 25.10 1.75
N ALA A 59 -10.06 23.93 1.92
CA ALA A 59 -10.36 23.04 3.05
C ALA A 59 -10.07 23.69 4.41
N GLU A 60 -9.02 24.51 4.48
CA GLU A 60 -8.60 25.23 5.69
C GLU A 60 -9.58 26.34 6.10
N ASP A 61 -10.27 26.91 5.11
CA ASP A 61 -11.24 28.00 5.31
C ASP A 61 -12.67 27.49 5.46
N PHE A 62 -12.93 26.23 5.11
CA PHE A 62 -14.25 25.64 5.23
C PHE A 62 -14.70 25.56 6.70
N ARG A 63 -15.95 25.91 6.95
CA ARG A 63 -16.61 25.78 8.27
C ARG A 63 -18.01 25.25 8.06
N PRO A 64 -18.34 24.06 8.59
CA PRO A 64 -19.70 23.52 8.47
C PRO A 64 -20.70 24.32 9.30
N HIS A 65 -21.82 24.70 8.70
CA HIS A 65 -22.82 25.58 9.35
C HIS A 65 -23.62 24.87 10.46
N SER A 66 -23.85 23.57 10.37
CA SER A 66 -24.69 22.85 11.37
C SER A 66 -24.61 21.33 11.29
N ALA A 67 -23.85 20.77 10.38
CA ALA A 67 -23.96 19.36 10.11
C ALA A 67 -22.88 18.56 10.82
N THR A 68 -23.28 17.54 11.53
CA THR A 68 -22.41 16.42 11.86
C THR A 68 -22.30 15.53 10.63
N PHE A 69 -21.09 15.27 10.19
CA PHE A 69 -20.77 14.25 9.21
C PHE A 69 -20.45 12.94 9.93
N ASP A 70 -20.57 11.82 9.25
CA ASP A 70 -20.11 10.54 9.79
C ASP A 70 -18.64 10.33 9.52
N THR A 71 -18.15 10.91 8.42
CA THR A 71 -16.74 10.84 8.01
C THR A 71 -16.30 12.13 7.34
N VAL A 72 -15.12 12.62 7.70
CA VAL A 72 -14.36 13.59 6.91
C VAL A 72 -13.31 12.81 6.11
N TYR A 73 -13.32 13.01 4.79
CA TYR A 73 -12.33 12.45 3.87
C TYR A 73 -11.39 13.54 3.37
N VAL A 74 -10.10 13.20 3.31
CA VAL A 74 -9.06 14.12 2.85
C VAL A 74 -8.01 13.37 2.03
N ASP A 75 -7.79 13.81 0.80
CA ASP A 75 -6.69 13.42 -0.08
C ASP A 75 -5.81 14.65 -0.34
N PRO A 76 -4.83 14.95 0.54
CA PRO A 76 -4.04 16.17 0.44
C PRO A 76 -3.26 16.22 -0.87
N SER A 77 -3.33 17.35 -1.59
CA SER A 77 -2.55 17.56 -2.80
C SER A 77 -1.07 17.68 -2.47
N ARG A 78 -0.22 16.92 -3.16
CA ARG A 78 1.22 16.96 -2.94
C ARG A 78 1.83 18.20 -3.58
N ARG A 79 2.72 18.88 -2.85
CA ARG A 79 3.71 19.74 -3.50
C ARG A 79 4.73 18.81 -4.19
N GLU A 80 5.09 19.09 -5.44
CA GLU A 80 6.15 18.36 -6.14
C GLU A 80 7.48 18.59 -5.43
N THR A 81 7.84 17.69 -4.51
CA THR A 81 9.17 17.61 -3.93
C THR A 81 9.94 16.48 -4.59
N SER A 82 11.00 16.83 -5.27
CA SER A 82 11.85 15.91 -6.01
C SER A 82 12.51 14.90 -5.08
N GLY A 83 12.03 13.63 -5.10
CA GLY A 83 12.81 12.44 -4.74
C GLY A 83 13.28 12.25 -3.31
N ALA A 84 12.93 13.15 -2.37
CA ALA A 84 13.34 13.06 -0.97
C ALA A 84 12.38 12.18 -0.15
N ARG A 85 12.86 11.68 0.99
CA ARG A 85 12.01 11.07 2.01
C ARG A 85 10.88 12.04 2.38
N ILE A 86 9.64 11.54 2.37
CA ILE A 86 8.48 12.34 2.81
C ILE A 86 8.67 12.67 4.28
N ASP A 87 8.86 13.95 4.58
CA ASP A 87 8.94 14.48 5.93
C ASP A 87 7.57 14.99 6.40
N PHE A 88 7.49 15.34 7.67
CA PHE A 88 6.30 15.88 8.34
C PHE A 88 5.66 17.08 7.60
N SER A 89 6.48 17.94 6.96
CA SER A 89 6.04 19.09 6.17
C SER A 89 5.49 18.72 4.79
N ASP A 90 5.66 17.47 4.33
CA ASP A 90 5.39 17.04 2.96
C ASP A 90 4.10 16.20 2.82
N LEU A 91 3.22 16.21 3.84
CA LEU A 91 1.95 15.48 3.78
C LEU A 91 0.93 16.09 2.83
N GLY A 92 1.26 17.22 2.20
CA GLY A 92 0.39 17.91 1.25
C GLY A 92 -0.47 19.01 1.88
N GLU A 93 -1.33 19.60 1.06
CA GLU A 93 -2.31 20.61 1.47
C GLU A 93 -3.73 20.11 1.19
N PRO A 94 -4.64 20.24 2.19
CA PRO A 94 -4.41 20.73 3.56
C PRO A 94 -3.54 19.76 4.38
N ASN A 95 -2.65 20.29 5.25
CA ASN A 95 -1.79 19.44 6.07
C ASN A 95 -2.61 18.72 7.16
N PRO A 96 -2.70 17.38 7.13
CA PRO A 96 -3.53 16.66 8.09
C PRO A 96 -3.12 16.85 9.55
N LEU A 97 -1.84 17.08 9.81
CA LEU A 97 -1.34 17.21 11.17
C LEU A 97 -1.71 18.54 11.83
N GLU A 98 -1.97 19.56 11.03
CA GLU A 98 -2.40 20.87 11.53
C GLU A 98 -3.92 20.96 11.74
N HIS A 99 -4.68 20.16 10.99
CA HIS A 99 -6.14 20.31 10.92
C HIS A 99 -6.92 19.12 11.49
N LEU A 100 -6.28 17.98 11.78
CA LEU A 100 -6.93 16.73 12.21
C LEU A 100 -7.88 16.94 13.40
N GLU A 101 -7.44 17.65 14.45
CA GLU A 101 -8.25 17.90 15.64
C GLU A 101 -9.52 18.68 15.29
N THR A 102 -9.41 19.66 14.39
CA THR A 102 -10.58 20.42 13.92
C THR A 102 -11.54 19.51 13.16
N TRP A 103 -11.03 18.70 12.23
CA TRP A 103 -11.87 17.77 11.45
C TRP A 103 -12.58 16.73 12.32
N LEU A 104 -11.92 16.27 13.38
CA LEU A 104 -12.52 15.38 14.37
C LEU A 104 -13.63 16.05 15.19
N THR A 105 -13.76 17.38 15.20
CA THR A 105 -14.96 18.04 15.76
C THR A 105 -16.17 17.93 14.84
N TRP A 106 -15.95 17.80 13.53
CA TRP A 106 -17.01 17.75 12.51
C TRP A 106 -17.58 16.35 12.28
N ALA A 107 -16.73 15.32 12.48
CA ALA A 107 -17.12 13.92 12.30
C ALA A 107 -16.47 13.00 13.35
N PRO A 108 -17.08 11.87 13.70
CA PRO A 108 -16.48 10.88 14.59
C PRO A 108 -15.29 10.15 13.94
N THR A 109 -15.09 10.28 12.63
CA THR A 109 -14.03 9.60 11.88
C THR A 109 -13.42 10.53 10.84
N VAL A 110 -12.10 10.53 10.75
CA VAL A 110 -11.33 11.12 9.63
C VAL A 110 -10.69 9.98 8.83
N LEU A 111 -10.84 10.03 7.52
CA LEU A 111 -10.21 9.11 6.57
C LEU A 111 -9.23 9.90 5.70
N LEU A 112 -7.95 9.57 5.82
CA LEU A 112 -6.88 10.19 5.03
C LEU A 112 -6.43 9.25 3.91
N LYS A 113 -6.21 9.81 2.72
CA LYS A 113 -5.51 9.16 1.62
C LYS A 113 -4.12 9.77 1.50
N LEU A 114 -3.11 8.99 1.77
CA LEU A 114 -1.73 9.44 1.80
C LEU A 114 -0.90 8.80 0.69
N SER A 115 0.28 9.37 0.47
CA SER A 115 1.25 8.77 -0.44
C SER A 115 1.62 7.34 -0.05
N PRO A 116 1.66 6.37 -0.99
CA PRO A 116 2.17 5.03 -0.72
C PRO A 116 3.66 5.02 -0.33
N MET A 117 4.37 6.13 -0.51
CA MET A 117 5.77 6.29 -0.11
C MET A 117 5.94 6.59 1.38
N VAL A 118 4.86 6.87 2.11
CA VAL A 118 4.91 7.10 3.55
C VAL A 118 5.21 5.79 4.27
N ASP A 119 6.27 5.80 5.08
CA ASP A 119 6.68 4.64 5.86
C ASP A 119 5.69 4.34 6.98
N ARG A 120 5.43 3.06 7.24
CA ARG A 120 4.51 2.58 8.27
C ARG A 120 4.81 3.15 9.66
N ARG A 121 6.09 3.27 10.03
CA ARG A 121 6.49 3.84 11.33
C ARG A 121 6.22 5.33 11.40
N ALA A 122 6.29 6.03 10.27
CA ALA A 122 5.90 7.43 10.19
C ALA A 122 4.40 7.59 10.43
N VAL A 123 3.56 6.76 9.80
CA VAL A 123 2.11 6.75 10.04
C VAL A 123 1.79 6.54 11.51
N GLN A 124 2.39 5.53 12.15
CA GLN A 124 2.17 5.25 13.57
C GLN A 124 2.60 6.40 14.49
N ARG A 125 3.67 7.10 14.13
CA ARG A 125 4.16 8.26 14.90
C ARG A 125 3.29 9.50 14.70
N TRP A 126 2.82 9.75 13.47
CA TRP A 126 2.03 10.93 13.14
C TRP A 126 0.56 10.78 13.54
N PHE A 127 0.02 9.59 13.43
CA PHE A 127 -1.37 9.27 13.73
C PHE A 127 -1.49 8.12 14.73
N PRO A 128 -1.06 8.32 15.99
CA PRO A 128 -1.02 7.26 17.00
C PRO A 128 -2.42 6.70 17.35
N ASN A 129 -3.47 7.48 17.10
CA ASN A 129 -4.87 7.10 17.33
C ASN A 129 -5.52 6.43 16.10
N ALA A 130 -4.78 6.21 15.02
CA ALA A 130 -5.32 5.48 13.87
C ALA A 130 -5.71 4.06 14.28
N ASP A 131 -6.93 3.64 13.93
CA ASP A 131 -7.42 2.28 14.21
C ASP A 131 -7.26 1.33 13.02
N LEU A 132 -7.15 1.87 11.80
CA LEU A 132 -6.98 1.10 10.58
C LEU A 132 -6.04 1.81 9.59
N VAL A 133 -5.07 1.07 9.07
CA VAL A 133 -4.16 1.51 8.01
C VAL A 133 -4.19 0.48 6.89
N VAL A 134 -4.52 0.89 5.67
CA VAL A 134 -4.63 0.01 4.51
C VAL A 134 -3.63 0.41 3.45
N TYR A 135 -2.81 -0.53 3.04
CA TYR A 135 -1.96 -0.44 1.86
C TYR A 135 -2.68 -1.12 0.70
N LEU A 136 -3.12 -0.32 -0.26
CA LEU A 136 -3.82 -0.79 -1.45
C LEU A 136 -2.85 -0.93 -2.61
N SER A 137 -2.73 -2.13 -3.17
CA SER A 137 -1.98 -2.38 -4.40
C SER A 137 -2.91 -2.67 -5.58
N ARG A 138 -2.35 -2.47 -6.76
CA ARG A 138 -2.93 -2.86 -8.03
C ARG A 138 -1.80 -3.12 -9.02
N LYS A 139 -1.84 -4.25 -9.71
CA LYS A 139 -0.79 -4.66 -10.67
C LYS A 139 0.60 -4.65 -10.03
N ARG A 140 0.72 -5.13 -8.80
CA ARG A 140 1.98 -5.19 -8.02
C ARG A 140 2.63 -3.83 -7.76
N GLU A 141 1.84 -2.80 -7.63
CA GLU A 141 2.28 -1.47 -7.23
C GLU A 141 1.35 -0.96 -6.13
N VAL A 142 1.93 -0.52 -5.01
CA VAL A 142 1.14 0.14 -3.97
C VAL A 142 0.68 1.49 -4.53
N LYS A 143 -0.63 1.66 -4.65
CA LYS A 143 -1.24 2.85 -5.25
C LYS A 143 -1.63 3.86 -4.19
N GLU A 144 -2.15 3.39 -3.08
CA GLU A 144 -2.72 4.24 -2.04
C GLU A 144 -2.39 3.72 -0.65
N LEU A 145 -2.27 4.64 0.27
CA LEU A 145 -2.21 4.41 1.70
C LEU A 145 -3.39 5.13 2.34
N LEU A 146 -4.30 4.35 2.92
CA LEU A 146 -5.48 4.89 3.58
C LEU A 146 -5.34 4.75 5.10
N VAL A 147 -5.61 5.84 5.84
CA VAL A 147 -5.51 5.88 7.30
C VAL A 147 -6.83 6.32 7.87
N ARG A 148 -7.42 5.50 8.73
CA ARG A 148 -8.65 5.82 9.45
C ARG A 148 -8.32 6.22 10.89
N ILE A 149 -8.84 7.38 11.30
CA ILE A 149 -8.57 7.97 12.60
C ILE A 149 -9.92 8.27 13.26
N PRO A 150 -10.31 7.55 14.32
CA PRO A 150 -11.51 7.82 15.09
C PRO A 150 -11.28 8.97 16.07
N ARG A 151 -12.34 9.76 16.36
CA ARG A 151 -12.35 10.80 17.39
C ARG A 151 -12.07 10.21 18.78
N VAL A 152 -12.66 9.07 19.06
CA VAL A 152 -12.43 8.32 20.31
C VAL A 152 -11.44 7.22 20.01
N PRO A 153 -10.22 7.28 20.55
CA PRO A 153 -9.20 6.26 20.29
C PRO A 153 -9.73 4.87 20.65
N SER A 154 -9.41 3.89 19.81
CA SER A 154 -9.71 2.49 20.08
C SER A 154 -8.75 1.96 21.16
N ALA A 155 -9.25 1.15 22.09
CA ALA A 155 -8.41 0.40 23.02
C ALA A 155 -7.64 -0.74 22.30
N ALA A 156 -8.07 -1.14 21.10
CA ALA A 156 -7.39 -2.14 20.29
C ALA A 156 -6.19 -1.54 19.55
N ALA A 157 -5.18 -2.36 19.30
CA ALA A 157 -4.05 -1.96 18.48
C ALA A 157 -4.48 -1.60 17.05
N THR A 158 -3.77 -0.66 16.42
CA THR A 158 -3.97 -0.28 15.02
C THR A 158 -3.92 -1.50 14.11
N GLN A 159 -4.98 -1.75 13.37
CA GLN A 159 -5.02 -2.81 12.37
C GLN A 159 -4.27 -2.35 11.11
N LEU A 160 -3.25 -3.12 10.71
CA LEU A 160 -2.56 -2.93 9.44
C LEU A 160 -3.08 -3.95 8.43
N LEU A 161 -3.42 -3.51 7.24
CA LEU A 161 -4.09 -4.33 6.23
C LEU A 161 -3.44 -4.15 4.86
N ALA A 162 -3.09 -5.24 4.20
CA ALA A 162 -2.72 -5.26 2.80
C ALA A 162 -3.90 -5.71 1.96
N VAL A 163 -4.22 -4.95 0.92
CA VAL A 163 -5.31 -5.23 -0.01
C VAL A 163 -4.77 -5.10 -1.43
N ASP A 164 -5.15 -6.00 -2.31
CA ASP A 164 -4.93 -5.86 -3.75
C ASP A 164 -6.24 -5.93 -4.50
N THR A 165 -6.31 -5.22 -5.61
CA THR A 165 -7.47 -5.23 -6.50
C THR A 165 -7.08 -5.55 -7.93
N ASP A 166 -7.98 -6.21 -8.65
CA ASP A 166 -7.86 -6.40 -10.09
C ASP A 166 -8.10 -5.08 -10.86
N PRO A 167 -7.94 -5.05 -12.18
CA PRO A 167 -8.22 -3.86 -12.98
C PRO A 167 -9.66 -3.36 -12.93
N PHE A 168 -10.60 -4.17 -12.48
CA PHE A 168 -12.02 -3.82 -12.35
C PHE A 168 -12.39 -3.38 -10.92
N GLY A 169 -11.41 -3.35 -10.00
CA GLY A 169 -11.61 -2.97 -8.60
C GLY A 169 -12.06 -4.12 -7.71
N THR A 170 -12.12 -5.36 -8.22
CA THR A 170 -12.45 -6.54 -7.41
C THR A 170 -11.27 -6.87 -6.49
N GLU A 171 -11.56 -7.04 -5.20
CA GLU A 171 -10.54 -7.42 -4.22
C GLU A 171 -10.03 -8.83 -4.51
N THR A 172 -8.72 -8.96 -4.71
CA THR A 172 -8.05 -10.25 -4.98
C THR A 172 -7.54 -10.89 -3.69
N TYR A 173 -7.14 -10.08 -2.72
CA TYR A 173 -6.83 -10.52 -1.36
C TYR A 173 -6.95 -9.38 -0.35
N ARG A 174 -7.19 -9.78 0.91
CA ARG A 174 -7.21 -8.91 2.09
C ARG A 174 -6.49 -9.63 3.24
N ILE A 175 -5.32 -9.18 3.63
CA ILE A 175 -4.48 -9.86 4.62
C ILE A 175 -4.05 -8.87 5.71
N PRO A 176 -4.47 -9.07 6.95
CA PRO A 176 -4.02 -8.27 8.08
C PRO A 176 -2.57 -8.63 8.46
N ALA A 177 -1.82 -7.62 8.87
CA ALA A 177 -0.55 -7.85 9.55
C ALA A 177 -0.82 -8.33 10.98
N SER A 178 -0.18 -9.41 11.36
CA SER A 178 -0.22 -9.96 12.71
C SER A 178 1.19 -10.38 13.12
N GLU A 179 1.43 -10.45 14.42
CA GLU A 179 2.68 -11.00 14.93
C GLU A 179 2.66 -12.51 14.75
N VAL A 180 3.46 -12.99 13.82
CA VAL A 180 3.62 -14.41 13.51
C VAL A 180 5.11 -14.75 13.55
N ARG A 181 5.43 -15.87 14.15
CA ARG A 181 6.76 -16.44 14.09
C ARG A 181 6.81 -17.51 13.02
N LEU A 182 7.49 -17.22 11.92
CA LEU A 182 7.72 -18.20 10.87
C LEU A 182 8.95 -19.06 11.17
N PRO A 183 8.89 -20.38 10.88
CA PRO A 183 10.10 -21.18 10.81
C PRO A 183 10.99 -20.66 9.67
N SER A 184 12.30 -20.68 9.90
CA SER A 184 13.28 -20.42 8.84
C SER A 184 13.71 -21.73 8.23
N ALA A 185 13.59 -21.84 6.90
CA ALA A 185 14.09 -22.99 6.19
C ALA A 185 15.64 -23.03 6.28
N PRO A 186 16.25 -24.18 6.52
CA PRO A 186 17.70 -24.33 6.57
C PRO A 186 18.35 -24.07 5.20
N GLU A 187 17.61 -24.33 4.14
CA GLU A 187 17.97 -24.13 2.74
C GLU A 187 16.78 -23.66 1.93
N VAL A 188 17.02 -23.20 0.70
CA VAL A 188 15.95 -22.89 -0.25
C VAL A 188 15.32 -24.19 -0.73
N LEU A 189 14.00 -24.28 -0.59
CA LEU A 189 13.23 -25.46 -0.97
C LEU A 189 12.84 -25.43 -2.46
N GLY A 190 11.93 -26.31 -2.87
CA GLY A 190 11.54 -26.46 -4.28
C GLY A 190 10.87 -25.26 -4.92
N PHE A 191 10.30 -24.36 -4.11
CA PHE A 191 9.56 -23.20 -4.59
C PHE A 191 9.92 -21.93 -3.84
N ILE A 192 9.86 -20.80 -4.53
CA ILE A 192 9.99 -19.45 -3.95
C ILE A 192 8.68 -18.70 -4.09
N HIS A 193 8.35 -17.92 -3.05
CA HIS A 193 7.17 -17.07 -2.99
C HIS A 193 7.58 -15.64 -2.66
N ASP A 194 7.34 -14.72 -3.61
CA ASP A 194 7.65 -13.29 -3.50
C ASP A 194 6.35 -12.50 -3.24
N PRO A 195 6.14 -12.00 -2.01
CA PRO A 195 4.89 -11.33 -1.65
C PRO A 195 4.69 -10.05 -2.44
N ASP A 196 3.43 -9.66 -2.56
CA ASP A 196 3.03 -8.40 -3.17
C ASP A 196 3.63 -7.19 -2.40
N PRO A 197 3.89 -6.07 -3.09
CA PRO A 197 4.35 -4.84 -2.45
C PRO A 197 3.49 -4.36 -1.29
N ALA A 198 2.15 -4.47 -1.36
CA ALA A 198 1.28 -4.07 -0.25
C ALA A 198 1.49 -4.95 0.99
N LEU A 199 1.68 -6.26 0.83
CA LEU A 199 2.01 -7.16 1.95
C LEU A 199 3.31 -6.75 2.65
N ARG A 200 4.32 -6.35 1.87
CA ARG A 200 5.58 -5.84 2.44
C ARG A 200 5.39 -4.51 3.14
N ALA A 201 4.69 -3.56 2.51
CA ALA A 201 4.44 -2.23 3.05
C ALA A 201 3.64 -2.28 4.36
N ALA A 202 2.59 -3.10 4.42
CA ALA A 202 1.79 -3.32 5.61
C ALA A 202 2.53 -4.12 6.70
N GLY A 203 3.64 -4.81 6.37
CA GLY A 203 4.28 -5.77 7.26
C GLY A 203 3.49 -7.07 7.41
N ALA A 204 2.60 -7.38 6.46
CA ALA A 204 1.74 -8.56 6.46
C ALA A 204 2.36 -9.78 5.73
N GLY A 205 3.61 -9.66 5.27
CA GLY A 205 4.27 -10.72 4.52
C GLY A 205 4.39 -12.03 5.30
N ASP A 206 4.78 -11.96 6.58
CA ASP A 206 4.89 -13.14 7.43
C ASP A 206 3.52 -13.74 7.75
N SER A 207 2.48 -12.92 7.93
CA SER A 207 1.09 -13.37 8.11
C SER A 207 0.59 -14.15 6.89
N TRP A 208 0.86 -13.61 5.70
CA TRP A 208 0.55 -14.26 4.43
C TRP A 208 1.29 -15.59 4.28
N ALA A 209 2.59 -15.60 4.56
CA ALA A 209 3.40 -16.80 4.44
C ALA A 209 2.94 -17.89 5.43
N HIS A 210 2.63 -17.52 6.67
CA HIS A 210 2.10 -18.44 7.68
C HIS A 210 0.77 -19.07 7.24
N ALA A 211 -0.18 -18.22 6.80
CA ALA A 211 -1.48 -18.70 6.31
C ALA A 211 -1.36 -19.61 5.08
N SER A 212 -0.29 -19.46 4.29
CA SER A 212 0.00 -20.25 3.10
C SER A 212 0.88 -21.48 3.36
N GLY A 213 1.36 -21.69 4.59
CA GLY A 213 2.25 -22.80 4.96
C GLY A 213 3.67 -22.65 4.42
N PHE A 214 4.14 -21.40 4.19
CA PHE A 214 5.51 -21.14 3.71
C PHE A 214 6.47 -20.92 4.87
N GLU A 215 7.75 -21.14 4.60
CA GLU A 215 8.87 -20.90 5.51
C GLU A 215 9.66 -19.68 5.07
N ALA A 216 10.23 -18.93 6.01
CA ALA A 216 11.10 -17.80 5.69
C ALA A 216 12.46 -18.32 5.16
N ILE A 217 12.95 -17.77 4.05
CA ILE A 217 14.33 -18.06 3.58
C ILE A 217 15.35 -17.49 4.58
N HIS A 218 15.03 -16.32 5.14
CA HIS A 218 15.83 -15.69 6.19
C HIS A 218 14.94 -14.73 7.00
N PRO A 219 15.09 -14.66 8.34
CA PRO A 219 14.35 -13.68 9.15
C PRO A 219 14.57 -12.25 8.65
N GLY A 220 13.47 -11.50 8.50
CA GLY A 220 13.48 -10.12 8.00
C GLY A 220 13.66 -9.95 6.49
N MET A 221 13.81 -11.05 5.74
CA MET A 221 13.79 -11.03 4.28
C MET A 221 12.38 -11.39 3.81
N SER A 222 11.65 -10.45 3.22
CA SER A 222 10.32 -10.72 2.65
C SER A 222 10.45 -11.57 1.38
N LEU A 223 10.83 -12.82 1.56
CA LEU A 223 10.91 -13.87 0.55
C LEU A 223 10.79 -15.22 1.25
N TYR A 224 9.95 -16.09 0.71
CA TYR A 224 9.56 -17.34 1.35
C TYR A 224 9.80 -18.52 0.45
N THR A 225 9.78 -19.73 1.04
CA THR A 225 10.04 -20.98 0.31
C THR A 225 9.10 -22.08 0.81
N SER A 226 8.84 -23.09 -0.03
CA SER A 226 8.09 -24.29 0.33
C SER A 226 8.55 -25.51 -0.47
N ARG A 227 8.12 -26.71 -0.04
CA ARG A 227 8.31 -27.97 -0.78
C ARG A 227 7.21 -28.22 -1.81
N PHE A 228 6.13 -27.45 -1.78
CA PHE A 228 4.95 -27.67 -2.62
C PHE A 228 4.65 -26.47 -3.49
N HIS A 229 4.02 -26.73 -4.63
CA HIS A 229 3.48 -25.70 -5.51
C HIS A 229 2.34 -24.95 -4.80
N SER A 230 2.25 -23.65 -5.02
CA SER A 230 1.17 -22.82 -4.49
C SER A 230 0.69 -21.81 -5.51
N THR A 231 -0.60 -21.54 -5.49
CA THR A 231 -1.29 -20.47 -6.22
C THR A 231 -1.94 -19.47 -5.28
N ALA A 232 -1.47 -19.39 -4.03
CA ALA A 232 -2.03 -18.49 -3.01
C ALA A 232 -2.02 -17.04 -3.53
N PRO A 233 -3.14 -16.31 -3.48
CA PRO A 233 -3.16 -14.91 -3.89
C PRO A 233 -2.26 -14.07 -2.99
N GLY A 234 -1.80 -12.93 -3.49
CA GLY A 234 -0.93 -12.02 -2.73
C GLY A 234 0.57 -12.20 -2.98
N GLY A 235 0.96 -12.98 -3.97
CA GLY A 235 2.37 -13.12 -4.34
C GLY A 235 2.61 -13.69 -5.72
N ARG A 236 3.88 -13.71 -6.11
CA ARG A 236 4.36 -14.48 -7.27
C ARG A 236 5.02 -15.76 -6.78
N HIS A 237 4.81 -16.82 -7.52
CA HIS A 237 5.35 -18.14 -7.20
C HIS A 237 6.31 -18.61 -8.29
N PHE A 238 7.37 -19.30 -7.89
CA PHE A 238 8.43 -19.73 -8.78
C PHE A 238 8.89 -21.13 -8.42
N ALA A 239 9.08 -22.00 -9.41
CA ALA A 239 9.77 -23.26 -9.23
C ALA A 239 11.29 -23.01 -9.25
N VAL A 240 12.00 -23.51 -8.25
CA VAL A 240 13.46 -23.39 -8.16
C VAL A 240 14.11 -24.33 -9.17
N GLU A 241 14.94 -23.79 -10.07
CA GLU A 241 15.73 -24.59 -11.01
C GLU A 241 17.09 -24.95 -10.40
N SER A 242 17.75 -23.97 -9.74
CA SER A 242 19.06 -24.19 -9.11
C SER A 242 19.41 -23.10 -8.10
N VAL A 243 20.30 -23.44 -7.16
CA VAL A 243 20.84 -22.51 -6.15
C VAL A 243 22.36 -22.50 -6.25
N HIS A 244 22.95 -21.30 -6.27
CA HIS A 244 24.38 -21.10 -6.50
C HIS A 244 24.99 -20.10 -5.52
N SER A 245 26.29 -20.22 -5.27
CA SER A 245 27.09 -19.20 -4.57
C SER A 245 27.57 -18.06 -5.49
N HIS A 246 27.45 -18.24 -6.82
CA HIS A 246 27.82 -17.27 -7.84
C HIS A 246 26.76 -17.26 -8.95
N ILE A 247 26.67 -16.17 -9.70
CA ILE A 247 25.79 -16.14 -10.88
C ILE A 247 26.30 -17.13 -11.92
N PRO A 248 25.46 -18.06 -12.41
CA PRO A 248 25.89 -19.04 -13.44
C PRO A 248 26.36 -18.35 -14.71
N LYS A 249 27.51 -18.76 -15.25
CA LYS A 249 28.10 -18.16 -16.46
C LYS A 249 27.25 -18.40 -17.71
N ASP A 250 26.46 -19.43 -17.73
CA ASP A 250 25.55 -19.82 -18.81
C ASP A 250 24.19 -19.14 -18.74
N LEU A 251 23.87 -18.40 -17.64
CA LEU A 251 22.62 -17.65 -17.50
C LEU A 251 22.66 -16.41 -18.41
N LYS A 252 21.99 -16.49 -19.56
CA LYS A 252 21.97 -15.40 -20.56
C LYS A 252 20.75 -14.49 -20.45
N SER A 253 19.65 -14.97 -19.85
CA SER A 253 18.44 -14.18 -19.64
C SER A 253 17.76 -14.51 -18.32
N ALA A 254 17.32 -13.50 -17.59
CA ALA A 254 16.48 -13.59 -16.40
C ALA A 254 16.00 -12.20 -15.97
N SER A 255 14.81 -12.11 -15.38
CA SER A 255 14.41 -10.97 -14.56
C SER A 255 15.16 -11.04 -13.22
N ILE A 256 15.90 -10.00 -12.88
CA ILE A 256 16.72 -9.97 -11.65
C ILE A 256 15.90 -9.37 -10.50
N VAL A 257 15.84 -10.08 -9.38
CA VAL A 257 15.24 -9.63 -8.13
C VAL A 257 16.27 -9.63 -7.02
N THR A 258 16.51 -8.49 -6.41
CA THR A 258 17.47 -8.37 -5.28
C THR A 258 16.71 -8.29 -3.95
N LYS A 259 17.19 -9.03 -2.94
CA LYS A 259 16.68 -8.95 -1.57
C LYS A 259 17.85 -8.79 -0.60
N THR A 260 17.88 -7.70 0.17
CA THR A 260 19.00 -7.36 1.07
C THR A 260 20.38 -7.45 0.37
N PHE A 261 20.43 -7.15 -0.92
CA PHE A 261 21.61 -7.31 -1.75
C PHE A 261 22.28 -5.94 -2.01
N PRO A 262 23.63 -5.83 -1.95
CA PRO A 262 24.33 -4.54 -2.00
C PRO A 262 24.36 -3.92 -3.40
N GLU A 263 24.34 -4.76 -4.45
CA GLU A 263 24.40 -4.29 -5.84
C GLU A 263 22.99 -4.06 -6.40
N LYS A 264 22.80 -2.99 -7.17
CA LYS A 264 21.55 -2.70 -7.87
C LYS A 264 21.34 -3.66 -9.04
N VAL A 265 20.08 -3.86 -9.43
CA VAL A 265 19.67 -4.75 -10.54
C VAL A 265 20.40 -4.38 -11.84
N GLU A 266 20.48 -3.09 -12.17
CA GLU A 266 21.12 -2.59 -13.40
C GLU A 266 22.62 -2.89 -13.42
N ALA A 267 23.29 -2.78 -12.27
CA ALA A 267 24.70 -3.09 -12.15
C ALA A 267 24.98 -4.59 -12.36
N LEU A 268 24.14 -5.45 -11.76
CA LEU A 268 24.22 -6.90 -11.98
C LEU A 268 23.96 -7.26 -13.44
N ARG A 269 22.93 -6.68 -14.04
CA ARG A 269 22.57 -6.89 -15.44
C ARG A 269 23.72 -6.56 -16.38
N THR A 270 24.31 -5.38 -16.22
CA THR A 270 25.44 -4.92 -17.04
C THR A 270 26.68 -5.79 -16.82
N LYS A 271 27.04 -6.06 -15.58
CA LYS A 271 28.25 -6.81 -15.19
C LYS A 271 28.27 -8.24 -15.74
N TYR A 272 27.09 -8.90 -15.75
CA TYR A 272 26.96 -10.30 -16.15
C TYR A 272 26.33 -10.51 -17.54
N GLY A 273 25.94 -9.44 -18.23
CA GLY A 273 25.34 -9.49 -19.56
C GLY A 273 24.02 -10.22 -19.62
N ILE A 274 23.21 -10.13 -18.54
CA ILE A 274 21.94 -10.85 -18.42
C ILE A 274 20.83 -10.03 -19.09
N ARG A 275 20.18 -10.59 -20.10
CA ARG A 275 19.02 -9.97 -20.77
C ARG A 275 17.77 -10.16 -19.94
N GLU A 276 16.74 -9.29 -20.14
CA GLU A 276 15.44 -9.44 -19.50
C GLU A 276 14.73 -10.71 -19.98
N ASP A 277 13.96 -11.33 -19.07
CA ASP A 277 13.15 -12.51 -19.33
C ASP A 277 11.89 -12.45 -18.48
N SER A 278 10.73 -12.77 -19.04
CA SER A 278 9.45 -12.73 -18.33
C SER A 278 9.17 -13.98 -17.50
N GLU A 279 9.81 -15.10 -17.82
CA GLU A 279 9.54 -16.41 -17.24
C GLU A 279 10.62 -16.87 -16.28
N ARG A 280 11.88 -16.54 -16.58
CA ARG A 280 13.03 -16.96 -15.79
C ARG A 280 13.52 -15.84 -14.90
N PHE A 281 13.77 -16.13 -13.64
CA PHE A 281 14.14 -15.16 -12.61
C PHE A 281 15.46 -15.54 -11.94
N LEU A 282 16.24 -14.51 -11.63
CA LEU A 282 17.44 -14.61 -10.79
C LEU A 282 17.19 -13.84 -9.50
N PHE A 283 17.02 -14.56 -8.39
CA PHE A 283 17.00 -13.95 -7.07
C PHE A 283 18.40 -13.85 -6.51
N ALA A 284 18.91 -12.63 -6.33
CA ALA A 284 20.18 -12.35 -5.68
C ALA A 284 19.92 -11.96 -4.23
N LEU A 285 20.38 -12.79 -3.29
CA LEU A 285 20.12 -12.67 -1.88
C LEU A 285 21.43 -12.50 -1.10
N GLN A 286 21.40 -11.73 -0.01
CA GLN A 286 22.49 -11.70 0.97
C GLN A 286 21.91 -11.84 2.39
N ARG A 287 22.41 -12.78 3.16
CA ARG A 287 21.99 -13.03 4.54
C ARG A 287 22.69 -12.06 5.50
N GLY A 288 21.98 -10.98 5.87
CA GLY A 288 22.54 -9.94 6.75
C GLY A 288 23.64 -9.11 6.11
N THR A 289 24.18 -8.13 6.84
CA THR A 289 25.28 -7.26 6.36
C THR A 289 26.57 -8.06 6.31
N GLY A 290 27.17 -8.21 5.11
CA GLY A 290 28.41 -8.98 4.92
C GLY A 290 28.24 -10.50 4.92
N GLY A 291 26.99 -11.02 5.01
CA GLY A 291 26.71 -12.46 4.99
C GLY A 291 26.88 -13.10 3.61
N ALA A 292 26.77 -14.44 3.56
CA ALA A 292 26.90 -15.22 2.34
C ALA A 292 25.89 -14.78 1.27
N LYS A 293 26.36 -14.60 0.06
CA LYS A 293 25.54 -14.36 -1.13
C LYS A 293 24.99 -15.67 -1.65
N SER A 294 23.73 -15.65 -2.09
CA SER A 294 23.05 -16.77 -2.72
C SER A 294 22.33 -16.29 -3.98
N TYR A 295 22.41 -17.06 -5.03
CA TYR A 295 21.79 -16.78 -6.31
C TYR A 295 20.88 -17.94 -6.69
N ILE A 296 19.59 -17.67 -6.82
CA ILE A 296 18.58 -18.69 -7.09
C ILE A 296 18.03 -18.43 -8.48
N VAL A 297 18.18 -19.40 -9.35
CA VAL A 297 17.52 -19.40 -10.66
C VAL A 297 16.18 -20.12 -10.50
N ALA A 298 15.12 -19.47 -10.92
CA ALA A 298 13.77 -20.01 -10.77
C ALA A 298 12.88 -19.62 -11.96
N ARG A 299 11.89 -20.43 -12.25
CA ARG A 299 10.90 -20.19 -13.32
C ARG A 299 9.58 -19.78 -12.71
N ARG A 300 8.96 -18.76 -13.27
CA ARG A 300 7.63 -18.30 -12.86
C ARG A 300 6.58 -19.39 -13.08
N ILE A 301 5.67 -19.50 -12.11
CA ILE A 301 4.50 -20.39 -12.18
C ILE A 301 3.26 -19.49 -12.32
N HIS A 302 2.34 -19.86 -13.20
CA HIS A 302 1.09 -19.16 -13.48
C HIS A 302 -0.11 -19.88 -12.86
#